data_a5da985ede51ca7f6b01e64d3f37f0d7
#
_entry.id   a5da985ede51ca7f6b01e64d3f37f0d7
#
_cell.length_a   1.000
_cell.length_b   1.000
_cell.length_c   1.000
_cell.angle_alpha   90.00
_cell.angle_beta   90.00
_cell.angle_gamma   90.00
#
_symmetry.space_group_name_H-M   'P 1'
#
loop_
_entity.id
_entity.type
_entity.pdbx_description
1 polymer ?
#
loop_
_entity_poly.entity_id
_entity_poly.type
_entity_poly.pdbx_seq_one_letter_code
_entity_poly.pdbx_strand_id
1 'polypeptide(L)'
;MKKRWIRWERHIELTKRQQFILITFLLTLILMLTQLISLEYIRYPLVVLLAAITYIGSAFGLREDLKGVEWVTLLIPLTLYSAAVAMFYFLLPARWLTRIPVAFLYAVGLYGYLLTQNIYNVAANRTIALLRAARSVGFLLTILTYYLLVLTVLSFRSYPFFNSLVIGIISWLQIFPALWSVELTEKASGKVVSISVGLAVILSELAWAFSMWPMPTTMIALLLSSVLYSTVGMGQEYLGQKLYKKTIIEFVSVCVIVFLAAILTTRWRGI
;
A
#
# COMPACT_ATOMS: atom_id res chain seq x y z
N MET A 1 -5.55 61.07 2.83
CA MET A 1 -5.96 60.11 1.78
C MET A 1 -5.20 58.80 1.95
N LYS A 2 -5.77 57.81 2.67
CA LYS A 2 -5.19 56.45 2.81
C LYS A 2 -5.69 55.60 1.68
N LYS A 3 -4.84 55.21 0.74
CA LYS A 3 -5.13 54.23 -0.32
C LYS A 3 -5.45 52.88 0.33
N ARG A 4 -6.73 52.50 0.28
CA ARG A 4 -7.21 51.12 0.58
C ARG A 4 -6.68 50.25 -0.54
N TRP A 5 -5.60 49.51 -0.28
CA TRP A 5 -5.20 48.35 -1.08
C TRP A 5 -6.27 47.28 -0.89
N ILE A 6 -7.08 47.08 -1.90
CA ILE A 6 -8.06 45.98 -1.96
C ILE A 6 -7.22 44.70 -2.07
N ARG A 7 -7.12 43.98 -0.95
CA ARG A 7 -6.48 42.67 -0.87
C ARG A 7 -7.39 41.69 -1.58
N TRP A 8 -7.05 41.34 -2.81
CA TRP A 8 -7.65 40.25 -3.59
C TRP A 8 -7.09 38.92 -3.09
N GLU A 9 -7.18 38.61 -1.82
CA GLU A 9 -7.00 37.27 -1.29
C GLU A 9 -8.38 36.59 -1.29
N ARG A 10 -8.86 36.18 -2.46
CA ARG A 10 -9.82 35.09 -2.53
C ARG A 10 -9.01 33.83 -2.23
N HIS A 11 -8.85 33.49 -0.96
CA HIS A 11 -8.55 32.14 -0.57
C HIS A 11 -9.73 31.29 -1.08
N ILE A 12 -9.54 30.58 -2.16
CA ILE A 12 -10.39 29.46 -2.52
C ILE A 12 -10.10 28.43 -1.44
N GLU A 13 -10.81 28.50 -0.32
CA GLU A 13 -10.76 27.51 0.75
C GLU A 13 -11.40 26.22 0.21
N LEU A 14 -10.59 25.43 -0.51
CA LEU A 14 -11.01 24.12 -0.95
C LEU A 14 -11.30 23.27 0.28
N THR A 15 -12.49 22.70 0.39
CA THR A 15 -12.79 21.72 1.42
C THR A 15 -11.83 20.53 1.31
N LYS A 16 -11.48 19.87 2.43
CA LYS A 16 -10.57 18.67 2.40
C LYS A 16 -10.99 17.65 1.35
N ARG A 17 -12.29 17.45 1.18
CA ARG A 17 -12.84 16.55 0.16
C ARG A 17 -12.50 16.97 -1.27
N GLN A 18 -12.58 18.25 -1.58
CA GLN A 18 -12.20 18.80 -2.90
C GLN A 18 -10.68 18.69 -3.12
N GLN A 19 -9.87 18.91 -2.08
CA GLN A 19 -8.41 18.71 -2.16
C GLN A 19 -8.07 17.27 -2.52
N PHE A 20 -8.71 16.28 -1.87
CA PHE A 20 -8.46 14.86 -2.17
C PHE A 20 -8.90 14.48 -3.59
N ILE A 21 -10.03 14.99 -4.08
CA ILE A 21 -10.48 14.78 -5.46
C ILE A 21 -9.46 15.36 -6.44
N LEU A 22 -8.96 16.58 -6.19
CA LEU A 22 -7.99 17.25 -7.04
C LEU A 22 -6.65 16.49 -7.07
N ILE A 23 -6.14 16.08 -5.90
CA ILE A 23 -4.91 15.28 -5.79
C ILE A 23 -5.07 13.96 -6.55
N THR A 24 -6.17 13.24 -6.35
CA THR A 24 -6.45 11.98 -7.04
C THR A 24 -6.52 12.18 -8.55
N PHE A 25 -7.20 13.20 -9.01
CA PHE A 25 -7.32 13.51 -10.44
C PHE A 25 -5.95 13.82 -11.07
N LEU A 26 -5.16 14.69 -10.44
CA LEU A 26 -3.82 15.04 -10.93
C LEU A 26 -2.90 13.82 -10.98
N LEU A 27 -2.86 13.00 -9.92
CA LEU A 27 -2.02 11.81 -9.88
C LEU A 27 -2.47 10.76 -10.90
N THR A 28 -3.78 10.63 -11.13
CA THR A 28 -4.30 9.73 -12.18
C THR A 28 -3.89 10.21 -13.57
N LEU A 29 -3.94 11.51 -13.84
CA LEU A 29 -3.44 12.07 -15.10
C LEU A 29 -1.94 11.81 -15.27
N ILE A 30 -1.14 12.03 -14.23
CA ILE A 30 0.30 11.73 -14.26
C ILE A 30 0.53 10.25 -14.53
N LEU A 31 -0.19 9.34 -13.86
CA LEU A 31 -0.11 7.91 -14.13
C LEU A 31 -0.44 7.60 -15.60
N MET A 32 -1.47 8.16 -16.18
CA MET A 32 -1.80 7.97 -17.58
C MET A 32 -0.71 8.51 -18.52
N LEU A 33 -0.12 9.66 -18.20
CA LEU A 33 0.97 10.25 -18.98
C LEU A 33 2.24 9.39 -18.96
N THR A 34 2.57 8.75 -17.83
CA THR A 34 3.74 7.84 -17.74
C THR A 34 3.66 6.70 -18.74
N GLN A 35 2.47 6.31 -19.13
CA GLN A 35 2.21 5.22 -20.06
C GLN A 35 2.31 5.62 -21.55
N LEU A 36 2.25 6.91 -21.84
CA LEU A 36 2.43 7.41 -23.19
C LEU A 36 3.92 7.43 -23.58
N ILE A 37 4.80 7.39 -22.60
CA ILE A 37 6.24 7.40 -22.80
C ILE A 37 6.72 5.96 -23.00
N SER A 38 7.11 5.63 -24.23
CA SER A 38 7.54 4.28 -24.63
C SER A 38 9.01 3.96 -24.31
N LEU A 39 9.79 4.94 -23.85
CA LEU A 39 11.22 4.79 -23.57
C LEU A 39 11.45 3.97 -22.29
N GLU A 40 12.04 2.78 -22.42
CA GLU A 40 12.21 1.83 -21.32
C GLU A 40 13.06 2.38 -20.17
N TYR A 41 14.12 3.12 -20.47
CA TYR A 41 15.03 3.67 -19.46
C TYR A 41 14.40 4.80 -18.61
N ILE A 42 13.32 5.42 -19.07
CA ILE A 42 12.61 6.50 -18.36
C ILE A 42 11.50 5.93 -17.45
N ARG A 43 11.04 4.71 -17.66
CA ARG A 43 9.92 4.12 -16.92
C ARG A 43 10.15 4.10 -15.40
N TYR A 44 11.32 3.62 -14.96
CA TYR A 44 11.62 3.55 -13.51
C TYR A 44 11.78 4.93 -12.87
N PRO A 45 12.51 5.89 -13.44
CA PRO A 45 12.50 7.28 -12.97
C PRO A 45 11.09 7.88 -12.87
N LEU A 46 10.19 7.58 -13.81
CA LEU A 46 8.81 8.08 -13.78
C LEU A 46 8.01 7.49 -12.61
N VAL A 47 8.22 6.21 -12.25
CA VAL A 47 7.59 5.62 -11.05
C VAL A 47 8.07 6.34 -9.79
N VAL A 48 9.37 6.56 -9.67
CA VAL A 48 9.95 7.29 -8.53
C VAL A 48 9.39 8.72 -8.46
N LEU A 49 9.28 9.39 -9.60
CA LEU A 49 8.70 10.73 -9.68
C LEU A 49 7.22 10.73 -9.26
N LEU A 50 6.42 9.79 -9.77
CA LEU A 50 5.01 9.64 -9.36
C LEU A 50 4.88 9.37 -7.87
N ALA A 51 5.73 8.49 -7.32
CA ALA A 51 5.77 8.19 -5.90
C ALA A 51 6.11 9.44 -5.06
N ALA A 52 7.12 10.21 -5.49
CA ALA A 52 7.49 11.46 -4.83
C ALA A 52 6.37 12.52 -4.88
N ILE A 53 5.73 12.68 -6.04
CA ILE A 53 4.58 13.60 -6.18
C ILE A 53 3.40 13.11 -5.32
N THR A 54 3.15 11.80 -5.23
CA THR A 54 2.11 11.24 -4.36
C THR A 54 2.43 11.54 -2.90
N TYR A 55 3.69 11.37 -2.46
CA TYR A 55 4.10 11.70 -1.09
C TYR A 55 3.86 13.18 -0.77
N ILE A 56 4.32 14.08 -1.64
CA ILE A 56 4.18 15.53 -1.46
C ILE A 56 2.70 15.94 -1.52
N GLY A 57 1.94 15.45 -2.50
CA GLY A 57 0.52 15.78 -2.65
C GLY A 57 -0.33 15.29 -1.47
N SER A 58 -0.08 14.06 -0.98
CA SER A 58 -0.78 13.54 0.20
C SER A 58 -0.36 14.26 1.49
N ALA A 59 0.93 14.63 1.62
CA ALA A 59 1.41 15.45 2.73
C ALA A 59 0.71 16.81 2.75
N PHE A 60 0.53 17.45 1.59
CA PHE A 60 -0.20 18.71 1.48
C PHE A 60 -1.68 18.57 1.88
N GLY A 61 -2.34 17.48 1.46
CA GLY A 61 -3.75 17.22 1.79
C GLY A 61 -3.99 16.88 3.27
N LEU A 62 -2.99 16.27 3.96
CA LEU A 62 -3.10 15.80 5.34
C LEU A 62 -2.38 16.70 6.37
N ARG A 63 -1.67 17.75 5.93
CA ARG A 63 -0.70 18.54 6.72
C ARG A 63 -1.22 19.14 8.03
N GLU A 64 -2.54 19.42 8.14
CA GLU A 64 -3.08 20.17 9.26
C GLU A 64 -2.92 19.45 10.61
N ASP A 65 -2.93 18.12 10.60
CA ASP A 65 -2.92 17.32 11.81
C ASP A 65 -1.70 16.34 11.90
N LEU A 66 -0.78 16.36 10.91
CA LEU A 66 0.37 15.45 10.86
C LEU A 66 1.39 15.72 11.97
N LYS A 67 1.65 14.72 12.82
CA LYS A 67 2.61 14.79 13.92
C LYS A 67 3.49 13.54 13.99
N GLY A 68 4.72 13.71 14.42
CA GLY A 68 5.64 12.61 14.75
C GLY A 68 5.73 11.51 13.70
N VAL A 69 5.37 10.30 14.08
CA VAL A 69 5.43 9.08 13.25
C VAL A 69 4.40 9.07 12.10
N GLU A 70 3.38 9.92 12.16
CA GLU A 70 2.31 9.98 11.14
C GLU A 70 2.83 10.35 9.75
N TRP A 71 3.91 11.11 9.65
CA TRP A 71 4.61 11.38 8.39
C TRP A 71 5.05 10.11 7.65
N VAL A 72 5.35 9.07 8.40
CA VAL A 72 5.76 7.78 7.86
C VAL A 72 4.54 6.87 7.68
N THR A 73 3.73 6.71 8.73
CA THR A 73 2.65 5.73 8.76
C THR A 73 1.45 6.09 7.88
N LEU A 74 1.20 7.37 7.65
CA LEU A 74 0.08 7.81 6.81
C LEU A 74 0.49 8.02 5.35
N LEU A 75 1.70 8.50 5.08
CA LEU A 75 2.10 8.89 3.73
C LEU A 75 2.75 7.73 2.94
N ILE A 76 3.53 6.86 3.60
CA ILE A 76 4.19 5.73 2.93
C ILE A 76 3.21 4.79 2.24
N PRO A 77 2.08 4.36 2.85
CA PRO A 77 1.14 3.48 2.18
C PRO A 77 0.56 4.06 0.89
N LEU A 78 0.25 5.36 0.86
CA LEU A 78 -0.22 6.07 -0.34
C LEU A 78 0.84 6.08 -1.44
N THR A 79 2.08 6.36 -1.05
CA THR A 79 3.23 6.40 -1.95
C THR A 79 3.49 5.02 -2.56
N LEU A 80 3.49 3.98 -1.73
CA LEU A 80 3.68 2.60 -2.17
C LEU A 80 2.54 2.12 -3.06
N TYR A 81 1.29 2.53 -2.78
CA TYR A 81 0.15 2.21 -3.64
C TYR A 81 0.34 2.78 -5.05
N SER A 82 0.73 4.05 -5.16
CA SER A 82 0.97 4.69 -6.45
C SER A 82 2.14 4.04 -7.20
N ALA A 83 3.24 3.73 -6.50
CA ALA A 83 4.36 3.01 -7.08
C ALA A 83 3.95 1.60 -7.54
N ALA A 84 3.19 0.86 -6.71
CA ALA A 84 2.73 -0.49 -7.01
C ALA A 84 1.88 -0.54 -8.28
N VAL A 85 0.88 0.35 -8.38
CA VAL A 85 0.01 0.39 -9.55
C VAL A 85 0.79 0.83 -10.80
N ALA A 86 1.68 1.82 -10.70
CA ALA A 86 2.49 2.27 -11.83
C ALA A 86 3.43 1.17 -12.33
N MET A 87 4.11 0.46 -11.42
CA MET A 87 4.99 -0.65 -11.79
C MET A 87 4.21 -1.83 -12.39
N PHE A 88 3.10 -2.21 -11.77
CA PHE A 88 2.22 -3.25 -12.30
C PHE A 88 1.67 -2.89 -13.68
N TYR A 89 1.34 -1.62 -13.89
CA TYR A 89 0.83 -1.15 -15.16
C TYR A 89 1.83 -1.34 -16.32
N PHE A 90 3.13 -1.29 -16.06
CA PHE A 90 4.15 -1.59 -17.07
C PHE A 90 4.23 -3.09 -17.44
N LEU A 91 3.69 -3.98 -16.62
CA LEU A 91 3.59 -5.42 -16.94
C LEU A 91 2.40 -5.73 -17.85
N LEU A 92 1.44 -4.80 -17.99
CA LEU A 92 0.26 -5.00 -18.80
C LEU A 92 0.50 -4.54 -20.26
N PRO A 93 -0.19 -5.17 -21.23
CA PRO A 93 -0.10 -4.75 -22.63
C PRO A 93 -0.62 -3.32 -22.80
N ALA A 94 0.11 -2.49 -23.56
CA ALA A 94 -0.17 -1.06 -23.76
C ALA A 94 -1.38 -0.81 -24.70
N ARG A 95 -2.56 -1.28 -24.30
CA ARG A 95 -3.83 -1.11 -25.03
C ARG A 95 -4.76 -0.17 -24.26
N TRP A 96 -5.58 0.60 -24.98
CA TRP A 96 -6.57 1.49 -24.34
C TRP A 96 -7.56 0.74 -23.44
N LEU A 97 -7.89 -0.49 -23.82
CA LEU A 97 -8.78 -1.38 -23.06
C LEU A 97 -8.20 -1.72 -21.66
N THR A 98 -6.89 -1.73 -21.49
CA THR A 98 -6.23 -1.96 -20.19
C THR A 98 -5.95 -0.65 -19.45
N ARG A 99 -5.67 0.42 -20.18
CA ARG A 99 -5.33 1.73 -19.60
C ARG A 99 -6.48 2.35 -18.81
N ILE A 100 -7.67 2.39 -19.40
CA ILE A 100 -8.84 3.05 -18.78
C ILE A 100 -9.27 2.34 -17.48
N PRO A 101 -9.47 1.00 -17.44
CA PRO A 101 -9.82 0.32 -16.19
C PRO A 101 -8.78 0.49 -15.09
N VAL A 102 -7.48 0.40 -15.42
CA VAL A 102 -6.42 0.57 -14.41
C VAL A 102 -6.39 1.99 -13.87
N ALA A 103 -6.51 3.01 -14.73
CA ALA A 103 -6.57 4.39 -14.27
C ALA A 103 -7.80 4.66 -13.39
N PHE A 104 -8.95 4.08 -13.73
CA PHE A 104 -10.17 4.17 -12.92
C PHE A 104 -9.99 3.49 -11.55
N LEU A 105 -9.50 2.25 -11.52
CA LEU A 105 -9.24 1.52 -10.28
C LEU A 105 -8.18 2.21 -9.42
N TYR A 106 -7.15 2.78 -10.05
CA TYR A 106 -6.16 3.60 -9.37
C TYR A 106 -6.79 4.82 -8.70
N ALA A 107 -7.61 5.57 -9.42
CA ALA A 107 -8.28 6.75 -8.89
C ALA A 107 -9.20 6.40 -7.71
N VAL A 108 -10.01 5.36 -7.84
CA VAL A 108 -10.92 4.89 -6.76
C VAL A 108 -10.11 4.44 -5.54
N GLY A 109 -9.07 3.64 -5.75
CA GLY A 109 -8.23 3.13 -4.66
C GLY A 109 -7.44 4.25 -3.98
N LEU A 110 -6.85 5.18 -4.74
CA LEU A 110 -6.11 6.32 -4.18
C LEU A 110 -7.02 7.25 -3.38
N TYR A 111 -8.21 7.55 -3.90
CA TYR A 111 -9.19 8.36 -3.17
C TYR A 111 -9.65 7.65 -1.89
N GLY A 112 -9.94 6.35 -1.96
CA GLY A 112 -10.27 5.53 -0.79
C GLY A 112 -9.14 5.51 0.24
N TYR A 113 -7.88 5.42 -0.23
CA TYR A 113 -6.71 5.48 0.65
C TYR A 113 -6.54 6.84 1.32
N LEU A 114 -6.68 7.95 0.57
CA LEU A 114 -6.63 9.32 1.12
C LEU A 114 -7.69 9.53 2.21
N LEU A 115 -8.93 9.07 1.97
CA LEU A 115 -9.99 9.11 2.98
C LEU A 115 -9.65 8.30 4.23
N THR A 116 -9.12 7.09 4.03
CA THR A 116 -8.70 6.20 5.13
C THR A 116 -7.60 6.84 5.97
N GLN A 117 -6.57 7.39 5.33
CA GLN A 117 -5.46 8.04 6.02
C GLN A 117 -5.91 9.34 6.74
N ASN A 118 -6.85 10.07 6.15
CA ASN A 118 -7.44 11.24 6.82
C ASN A 118 -8.25 10.83 8.07
N ILE A 119 -8.97 9.70 8.02
CA ILE A 119 -9.68 9.17 9.20
C ILE A 119 -8.68 8.77 10.29
N TYR A 120 -7.56 8.11 9.95
CA TYR A 120 -6.53 7.77 10.93
C TYR A 120 -5.89 9.02 11.54
N ASN A 121 -5.58 10.03 10.73
CA ASN A 121 -5.01 11.30 11.16
C ASN A 121 -5.91 12.01 12.19
N VAL A 122 -7.20 12.10 11.90
CA VAL A 122 -8.18 12.71 12.83
C VAL A 122 -8.45 11.80 14.04
N ALA A 123 -8.45 10.47 13.85
CA ALA A 123 -8.72 9.50 14.91
C ALA A 123 -7.60 9.41 15.96
N ALA A 124 -6.37 9.78 15.59
CA ALA A 124 -5.27 9.92 16.55
C ALA A 124 -5.55 11.01 17.62
N ASN A 125 -6.41 11.99 17.29
CA ASN A 125 -6.74 13.09 18.18
C ASN A 125 -8.17 13.02 18.75
N ARG A 126 -9.10 12.26 18.14
CA ARG A 126 -10.53 12.22 18.51
C ARG A 126 -11.13 10.83 18.23
N THR A 127 -12.09 10.40 19.05
CA THR A 127 -12.84 9.16 18.79
C THR A 127 -13.79 9.32 17.60
N ILE A 128 -13.64 8.46 16.58
CA ILE A 128 -14.42 8.51 15.34
C ILE A 128 -15.12 7.18 15.10
N ALA A 129 -16.45 7.21 14.87
CA ALA A 129 -17.23 6.02 14.56
C ALA A 129 -16.79 5.31 13.26
N LEU A 130 -16.28 6.06 12.27
CA LEU A 130 -15.82 5.55 10.98
C LEU A 130 -14.47 4.81 11.04
N LEU A 131 -13.76 4.80 12.19
CA LEU A 131 -12.44 4.19 12.32
C LEU A 131 -12.45 2.69 11.98
N ARG A 132 -13.51 1.97 12.33
CA ARG A 132 -13.64 0.54 12.00
C ARG A 132 -13.69 0.31 10.49
N ALA A 133 -14.51 1.08 9.77
CA ALA A 133 -14.60 1.00 8.32
C ALA A 133 -13.27 1.38 7.65
N ALA A 134 -12.61 2.45 8.13
CA ALA A 134 -11.32 2.87 7.64
C ALA A 134 -10.25 1.78 7.80
N ARG A 135 -10.21 1.08 8.95
CA ARG A 135 -9.29 -0.06 9.17
C ARG A 135 -9.52 -1.18 8.14
N SER A 136 -10.77 -1.55 7.87
CA SER A 136 -11.07 -2.60 6.89
C SER A 136 -10.64 -2.20 5.48
N VAL A 137 -10.94 -0.96 5.07
CA VAL A 137 -10.53 -0.45 3.75
C VAL A 137 -9.01 -0.31 3.65
N GLY A 138 -8.36 0.26 4.67
CA GLY A 138 -6.91 0.40 4.72
C GLY A 138 -6.19 -0.94 4.66
N PHE A 139 -6.68 -1.93 5.39
CA PHE A 139 -6.15 -3.29 5.38
C PHE A 139 -6.28 -3.96 4.01
N LEU A 140 -7.46 -3.85 3.36
CA LEU A 140 -7.66 -4.36 2.01
C LEU A 140 -6.69 -3.71 1.00
N LEU A 141 -6.55 -2.38 1.06
CA LEU A 141 -5.64 -1.65 0.17
C LEU A 141 -4.17 -1.99 0.44
N THR A 142 -3.79 -2.25 1.68
CA THR A 142 -2.44 -2.72 2.05
C THR A 142 -2.14 -4.07 1.40
N ILE A 143 -3.08 -5.04 1.47
CA ILE A 143 -2.91 -6.36 0.85
C ILE A 143 -2.80 -6.25 -0.66
N LEU A 144 -3.68 -5.46 -1.29
CA LEU A 144 -3.64 -5.22 -2.73
C LEU A 144 -2.31 -4.59 -3.16
N THR A 145 -1.86 -3.56 -2.45
CA THR A 145 -0.59 -2.88 -2.72
C THR A 145 0.58 -3.86 -2.60
N TYR A 146 0.58 -4.66 -1.55
CA TYR A 146 1.61 -5.67 -1.32
C TYR A 146 1.66 -6.71 -2.43
N TYR A 147 0.50 -7.24 -2.84
CA TYR A 147 0.40 -8.18 -3.94
C TYR A 147 1.00 -7.61 -5.23
N LEU A 148 0.63 -6.39 -5.61
CA LEU A 148 1.13 -5.74 -6.81
C LEU A 148 2.65 -5.50 -6.76
N LEU A 149 3.18 -5.06 -5.61
CA LEU A 149 4.61 -4.85 -5.43
C LEU A 149 5.39 -6.17 -5.51
N VAL A 150 4.97 -7.19 -4.77
CA VAL A 150 5.63 -8.50 -4.78
C VAL A 150 5.59 -9.12 -6.18
N LEU A 151 4.43 -9.09 -6.85
CA LEU A 151 4.30 -9.57 -8.22
C LEU A 151 5.29 -8.87 -9.15
N THR A 152 5.42 -7.56 -9.02
CA THR A 152 6.34 -6.78 -9.85
C THR A 152 7.80 -7.10 -9.55
N VAL A 153 8.18 -7.16 -8.27
CA VAL A 153 9.55 -7.52 -7.87
C VAL A 153 9.94 -8.91 -8.41
N LEU A 154 9.07 -9.89 -8.26
CA LEU A 154 9.32 -11.25 -8.77
C LEU A 154 9.35 -11.30 -10.30
N SER A 155 8.65 -10.42 -11.00
CA SER A 155 8.63 -10.35 -12.46
C SER A 155 9.97 -9.89 -13.06
N PHE A 156 10.82 -9.20 -12.29
CA PHE A 156 12.19 -8.84 -12.71
C PHE A 156 13.14 -10.04 -12.79
N ARG A 157 12.79 -11.18 -12.21
CA ARG A 157 13.60 -12.40 -12.21
C ARG A 157 15.05 -12.17 -11.74
N SER A 158 15.24 -11.26 -10.79
CA SER A 158 16.53 -11.01 -10.17
C SER A 158 16.96 -12.19 -9.27
N TYR A 159 18.20 -12.15 -8.75
CA TYR A 159 18.68 -13.18 -7.84
C TYR A 159 17.73 -13.37 -6.64
N PRO A 160 17.43 -14.60 -6.22
CA PRO A 160 16.50 -14.92 -5.13
C PRO A 160 16.78 -14.15 -3.85
N PHE A 161 18.05 -14.04 -3.46
CA PHE A 161 18.45 -13.28 -2.27
C PHE A 161 18.10 -11.78 -2.37
N PHE A 162 18.35 -11.16 -3.53
CA PHE A 162 18.01 -9.75 -3.73
C PHE A 162 16.50 -9.52 -3.70
N ASN A 163 15.73 -10.40 -4.36
CA ASN A 163 14.26 -10.33 -4.34
C ASN A 163 13.72 -10.48 -2.91
N SER A 164 14.26 -11.39 -2.10
CA SER A 164 13.82 -11.60 -0.72
C SER A 164 14.10 -10.38 0.15
N LEU A 165 15.27 -9.76 -0.01
CA LEU A 165 15.63 -8.54 0.73
C LEU A 165 14.70 -7.37 0.39
N VAL A 166 14.42 -7.16 -0.90
CA VAL A 166 13.48 -6.11 -1.35
C VAL A 166 12.07 -6.38 -0.83
N ILE A 167 11.59 -7.64 -0.90
CA ILE A 167 10.28 -8.04 -0.37
C ILE A 167 10.23 -7.84 1.14
N GLY A 168 11.32 -8.12 1.88
CA GLY A 168 11.41 -7.86 3.31
C GLY A 168 11.24 -6.38 3.65
N ILE A 169 11.91 -5.49 2.91
CA ILE A 169 11.78 -4.04 3.09
C ILE A 169 10.33 -3.58 2.78
N ILE A 170 9.77 -4.04 1.66
CA ILE A 170 8.37 -3.74 1.28
C ILE A 170 7.41 -4.24 2.36
N SER A 171 7.63 -5.44 2.88
CA SER A 171 6.83 -6.03 3.95
C SER A 171 6.84 -5.13 5.19
N TRP A 172 8.01 -4.70 5.62
CA TRP A 172 8.12 -3.80 6.78
C TRP A 172 7.40 -2.48 6.56
N LEU A 173 7.60 -1.85 5.40
CA LEU A 173 6.95 -0.58 5.03
C LEU A 173 5.42 -0.68 4.95
N GLN A 174 4.86 -1.86 4.72
CA GLN A 174 3.42 -2.10 4.70
C GLN A 174 2.87 -2.54 6.07
N ILE A 175 3.59 -3.42 6.77
CA ILE A 175 3.16 -3.98 8.06
C ILE A 175 3.18 -2.91 9.15
N PHE A 176 4.24 -2.10 9.19
CA PHE A 176 4.42 -1.10 10.25
C PHE A 176 3.26 -0.09 10.29
N PRO A 177 2.84 0.57 9.20
CA PRO A 177 1.67 1.45 9.20
C PRO A 177 0.36 0.70 9.50
N ALA A 178 0.21 -0.53 8.99
CA ALA A 178 -0.99 -1.33 9.21
C ALA A 178 -1.17 -1.67 10.70
N LEU A 179 -0.11 -2.04 11.42
CA LEU A 179 -0.15 -2.29 12.86
C LEU A 179 -0.30 -1.01 13.66
N TRP A 180 0.41 0.06 13.28
CA TRP A 180 0.29 1.37 13.92
C TRP A 180 -1.14 1.91 13.89
N SER A 181 -1.91 1.64 12.83
CA SER A 181 -3.32 2.07 12.70
C SER A 181 -4.24 1.56 13.81
N VAL A 182 -3.80 0.58 14.61
CA VAL A 182 -4.55 0.09 15.78
C VAL A 182 -4.32 0.97 17.00
N GLU A 183 -3.08 1.43 17.22
CA GLU A 183 -2.72 2.22 18.40
C GLU A 183 -2.96 3.73 18.20
N LEU A 184 -2.71 4.25 16.98
CA LEU A 184 -2.88 5.67 16.60
C LEU A 184 -2.19 6.64 17.58
N THR A 185 -0.98 6.33 17.99
CA THR A 185 -0.19 7.11 18.95
C THR A 185 0.86 7.97 18.24
N GLU A 186 1.20 9.15 18.78
CA GLU A 186 2.22 10.04 18.19
C GLU A 186 3.62 9.38 18.09
N LYS A 187 3.90 8.41 18.94
CA LYS A 187 5.14 7.61 18.91
C LYS A 187 4.75 6.15 18.77
N ALA A 188 5.37 5.45 17.83
CA ALA A 188 5.16 4.01 17.69
C ALA A 188 5.61 3.27 18.94
N SER A 189 4.78 2.36 19.44
CA SER A 189 5.14 1.52 20.58
C SER A 189 6.24 0.53 20.19
N GLY A 190 7.09 0.16 21.15
CA GLY A 190 8.11 -0.86 20.93
C GLY A 190 7.52 -2.20 20.46
N LYS A 191 6.27 -2.52 20.86
CA LYS A 191 5.55 -3.72 20.41
C LYS A 191 5.25 -3.68 18.91
N VAL A 192 4.71 -2.57 18.41
CA VAL A 192 4.42 -2.41 16.96
C VAL A 192 5.70 -2.53 16.16
N VAL A 193 6.78 -1.88 16.57
CA VAL A 193 8.07 -1.96 15.88
C VAL A 193 8.60 -3.39 15.88
N SER A 194 8.66 -4.06 17.02
CA SER A 194 9.18 -5.42 17.13
C SER A 194 8.38 -6.43 16.31
N ILE A 195 7.04 -6.38 16.38
CA ILE A 195 6.18 -7.27 15.61
C ILE A 195 6.33 -7.00 14.12
N SER A 196 6.36 -5.74 13.68
CA SER A 196 6.48 -5.40 12.26
C SER A 196 7.82 -5.85 11.66
N VAL A 197 8.91 -5.70 12.38
CA VAL A 197 10.23 -6.19 11.95
C VAL A 197 10.25 -7.72 11.91
N GLY A 198 9.77 -8.39 12.96
CA GLY A 198 9.73 -9.86 12.99
C GLY A 198 8.91 -10.46 11.84
N LEU A 199 7.72 -9.91 11.57
CA LEU A 199 6.89 -10.36 10.45
C LEU A 199 7.52 -10.06 9.09
N ALA A 200 8.21 -8.94 8.94
CA ALA A 200 8.91 -8.60 7.70
C ALA A 200 10.07 -9.56 7.42
N VAL A 201 10.81 -9.96 8.45
CA VAL A 201 11.87 -10.98 8.34
C VAL A 201 11.28 -12.32 7.90
N ILE A 202 10.21 -12.78 8.54
CA ILE A 202 9.52 -14.03 8.17
C ILE A 202 9.07 -14.00 6.71
N LEU A 203 8.48 -12.89 6.23
CA LEU A 203 8.04 -12.75 4.83
C LEU A 203 9.23 -12.72 3.87
N SER A 204 10.36 -12.15 4.26
CA SER A 204 11.59 -12.15 3.49
C SER A 204 12.15 -13.59 3.32
N GLU A 205 12.20 -14.36 4.42
CA GLU A 205 12.65 -15.75 4.41
C GLU A 205 11.72 -16.63 3.58
N LEU A 206 10.41 -16.45 3.70
CA LEU A 206 9.43 -17.16 2.87
C LEU A 206 9.57 -16.79 1.39
N ALA A 207 9.82 -15.52 1.06
CA ALA A 207 10.06 -15.10 -0.31
C ALA A 207 11.31 -15.78 -0.89
N TRP A 208 12.36 -15.92 -0.09
CA TRP A 208 13.55 -16.66 -0.51
C TRP A 208 13.25 -18.14 -0.74
N ALA A 209 12.58 -18.81 0.20
CA ALA A 209 12.21 -20.21 0.07
C ALA A 209 11.32 -20.47 -1.15
N PHE A 210 10.31 -19.62 -1.38
CA PHE A 210 9.40 -19.76 -2.53
C PHE A 210 10.05 -19.40 -3.86
N SER A 211 11.12 -18.61 -3.88
CA SER A 211 11.89 -18.34 -5.10
C SER A 211 12.56 -19.59 -5.68
N MET A 212 12.76 -20.63 -4.87
CA MET A 212 13.30 -21.93 -5.29
C MET A 212 12.22 -22.91 -5.76
N TRP A 213 10.96 -22.56 -5.58
CA TRP A 213 9.83 -23.43 -5.93
C TRP A 213 9.36 -23.15 -7.37
N PRO A 214 9.12 -24.19 -8.21
CA PRO A 214 8.73 -24.04 -9.61
C PRO A 214 7.25 -23.63 -9.75
N MET A 215 6.91 -22.45 -9.21
CA MET A 215 5.58 -21.85 -9.28
C MET A 215 5.56 -20.60 -10.18
N PRO A 216 4.39 -20.27 -10.78
CA PRO A 216 4.20 -18.98 -11.42
C PRO A 216 4.39 -17.83 -10.42
N THR A 217 5.01 -16.73 -10.87
CA THR A 217 5.26 -15.53 -10.02
C THR A 217 3.97 -14.96 -9.40
N THR A 218 2.84 -15.05 -10.12
CA THR A 218 1.52 -14.66 -9.63
C THR A 218 1.08 -15.48 -8.41
N MET A 219 1.36 -16.79 -8.40
CA MET A 219 1.03 -17.66 -7.27
C MET A 219 1.93 -17.42 -6.07
N ILE A 220 3.24 -17.18 -6.29
CA ILE A 220 4.15 -16.78 -5.21
C ILE A 220 3.68 -15.46 -4.58
N ALA A 221 3.35 -14.47 -5.41
CA ALA A 221 2.85 -13.19 -4.91
C ALA A 221 1.54 -13.34 -4.13
N LEU A 222 0.60 -14.18 -4.60
CA LEU A 222 -0.66 -14.47 -3.91
C LEU A 222 -0.40 -15.17 -2.56
N LEU A 223 0.52 -16.14 -2.53
CA LEU A 223 0.86 -16.87 -1.31
C LEU A 223 1.49 -15.95 -0.26
N LEU A 224 2.48 -15.13 -0.65
CA LEU A 224 3.08 -14.14 0.25
C LEU A 224 2.06 -13.12 0.76
N SER A 225 1.14 -12.69 -0.12
CA SER A 225 0.06 -11.76 0.27
C SER A 225 -0.94 -12.41 1.24
N SER A 226 -1.22 -13.70 1.10
CA SER A 226 -2.08 -14.43 2.04
C SER A 226 -1.42 -14.60 3.40
N VAL A 227 -0.10 -14.81 3.44
CA VAL A 227 0.66 -14.83 4.70
C VAL A 227 0.66 -13.45 5.34
N LEU A 228 0.89 -12.38 4.56
CA LEU A 228 0.80 -11.01 5.08
C LEU A 228 -0.61 -10.72 5.63
N TYR A 229 -1.67 -11.07 4.88
CA TYR A 229 -3.06 -10.94 5.33
C TYR A 229 -3.27 -11.61 6.68
N SER A 230 -2.84 -12.86 6.81
CA SER A 230 -3.07 -13.65 8.04
C SER A 230 -2.25 -13.09 9.20
N THR A 231 -0.98 -12.78 8.99
CA THR A 231 -0.09 -12.33 10.07
C THR A 231 -0.40 -10.91 10.52
N VAL A 232 -0.67 -9.98 9.59
CA VAL A 232 -1.04 -8.60 9.93
C VAL A 232 -2.43 -8.56 10.56
N GLY A 233 -3.40 -9.33 10.02
CA GLY A 233 -4.73 -9.42 10.60
C GLY A 233 -4.70 -9.94 12.05
N MET A 234 -3.97 -11.04 12.29
CA MET A 234 -3.78 -11.53 13.67
C MET A 234 -3.02 -10.51 14.54
N GLY A 235 -2.03 -9.82 13.99
CA GLY A 235 -1.29 -8.77 14.69
C GLY A 235 -2.17 -7.58 15.09
N GLN A 236 -3.07 -7.15 14.23
CA GLN A 236 -4.04 -6.09 14.55
C GLN A 236 -5.02 -6.51 15.66
N GLU A 237 -5.55 -7.73 15.58
CA GLU A 237 -6.45 -8.27 16.62
C GLU A 237 -5.70 -8.50 17.95
N TYR A 238 -4.43 -8.90 17.91
CA TYR A 238 -3.58 -9.02 19.10
C TYR A 238 -3.36 -7.66 19.78
N LEU A 239 -2.99 -6.64 19.02
CA LEU A 239 -2.81 -5.28 19.53
C LEU A 239 -4.13 -4.69 20.06
N GLY A 240 -5.24 -5.02 19.38
CA GLY A 240 -6.59 -4.65 19.83
C GLY A 240 -7.15 -5.44 20.99
N GLN A 241 -6.38 -6.40 21.55
CA GLN A 241 -6.79 -7.32 22.63
C GLN A 241 -8.06 -8.12 22.30
N LYS A 242 -8.27 -8.45 21.02
CA LYS A 242 -9.43 -9.18 20.49
C LYS A 242 -9.07 -10.47 19.77
N LEU A 243 -7.86 -11.00 20.00
CA LEU A 243 -7.41 -12.22 19.36
C LEU A 243 -8.05 -13.46 20.00
N TYR A 244 -9.15 -13.94 19.42
CA TYR A 244 -9.84 -15.15 19.83
C TYR A 244 -9.41 -16.35 18.98
N LYS A 245 -9.58 -17.57 19.50
CA LYS A 245 -9.28 -18.82 18.78
C LYS A 245 -9.99 -18.90 17.41
N LYS A 246 -11.24 -18.44 17.34
CA LYS A 246 -12.02 -18.41 16.10
C LYS A 246 -11.36 -17.51 15.04
N THR A 247 -10.92 -16.34 15.44
CA THR A 247 -10.22 -15.38 14.58
C THR A 247 -8.91 -15.94 14.03
N ILE A 248 -8.14 -16.65 14.87
CA ILE A 248 -6.91 -17.33 14.42
C ILE A 248 -7.24 -18.37 13.35
N ILE A 249 -8.27 -19.20 13.58
CA ILE A 249 -8.69 -20.22 12.60
C ILE A 249 -9.11 -19.58 11.28
N GLU A 250 -9.85 -18.47 11.30
CA GLU A 250 -10.28 -17.74 10.11
C GLU A 250 -9.07 -17.24 9.28
N PHE A 251 -8.09 -16.58 9.91
CA PHE A 251 -6.90 -16.10 9.21
C PHE A 251 -6.01 -17.24 8.69
N VAL A 252 -5.78 -18.26 9.51
CA VAL A 252 -4.95 -19.41 9.13
C VAL A 252 -5.60 -20.22 8.03
N SER A 253 -6.94 -20.37 8.02
CA SER A 253 -7.65 -21.11 6.99
C SER A 253 -7.46 -20.49 5.60
N VAL A 254 -7.45 -19.16 5.49
CA VAL A 254 -7.17 -18.46 4.21
C VAL A 254 -5.76 -18.79 3.72
N CYS A 255 -4.76 -18.72 4.60
CA CYS A 255 -3.39 -19.06 4.25
C CYS A 255 -3.26 -20.52 3.79
N VAL A 256 -3.90 -21.46 4.49
CA VAL A 256 -3.90 -22.88 4.13
C VAL A 256 -4.58 -23.13 2.78
N ILE A 257 -5.72 -22.50 2.51
CA ILE A 257 -6.43 -22.63 1.22
C ILE A 257 -5.54 -22.15 0.08
N VAL A 258 -4.90 -20.98 0.22
CA VAL A 258 -4.01 -20.45 -0.82
C VAL A 258 -2.77 -21.33 -0.98
N PHE A 259 -2.22 -21.86 0.11
CA PHE A 259 -1.09 -22.78 0.07
C PHE A 259 -1.44 -24.10 -0.66
N LEU A 260 -2.60 -24.68 -0.39
CA LEU A 260 -3.09 -25.85 -1.13
C LEU A 260 -3.30 -25.55 -2.61
N ALA A 261 -3.87 -24.39 -2.95
CA ALA A 261 -4.00 -23.95 -4.33
C ALA A 261 -2.62 -23.80 -5.02
N ALA A 262 -1.62 -23.29 -4.30
CA ALA A 262 -0.27 -23.16 -4.79
C ALA A 262 0.36 -24.53 -5.10
N ILE A 263 0.19 -25.53 -4.21
CA ILE A 263 0.67 -26.91 -4.44
C ILE A 263 -0.01 -27.52 -5.69
N LEU A 264 -1.32 -27.35 -5.83
CA LEU A 264 -2.08 -27.90 -6.96
C LEU A 264 -1.70 -27.26 -8.31
N THR A 265 -1.31 -25.99 -8.31
CA THR A 265 -0.90 -25.25 -9.51
C THR A 265 0.58 -25.40 -9.84
N THR A 266 1.37 -25.97 -8.92
CA THR A 266 2.80 -26.22 -9.14
C THR A 266 3.01 -27.28 -10.21
N ARG A 267 3.87 -27.00 -11.18
CA ARG A 267 4.26 -27.94 -12.21
C ARG A 267 5.39 -28.85 -11.69
N TRP A 268 5.02 -29.96 -11.07
CA TRP A 268 5.96 -30.94 -10.52
C TRP A 268 6.72 -31.74 -11.59
N ARG A 269 6.16 -31.85 -12.80
CA ARG A 269 6.85 -32.48 -13.92
C ARG A 269 7.62 -31.38 -14.64
N GLY A 270 8.95 -31.46 -14.53
CA GLY A 270 9.84 -30.71 -15.41
C GLY A 270 9.41 -30.91 -16.87
N ILE A 271 9.53 -29.86 -17.67
CA ILE A 271 9.22 -29.85 -19.11
C ILE A 271 9.89 -30.99 -19.79
#